data_fb1a6f78cd994207bb4fc9228cb18a41
#
_entry.id   fb1a6f78cd994207bb4fc9228cb18a41
#
_cell.length_a   1.000
_cell.length_b   1.000
_cell.length_c   1.000
_cell.angle_alpha   90.00
_cell.angle_beta   90.00
_cell.angle_gamma   90.00
#
_symmetry.space_group_name_H-M   'P 1'
#
loop_
_entity.id
_entity.type
_entity.pdbx_description
1 polymer ?
#
loop_
_entity_poly.entity_id
_entity_poly.type
_entity_poly.pdbx_seq_one_letter_code
_entity_poly.pdbx_strand_id
1 'polypeptide(L)'
;RSVLSEEDNRAGLLVDVGGGSTELIAFHSDKVLCKLSLRLGAVGLWERFIVTDPPTPGQQEAMSQYIQDALTGAKSELDDAIRTIKGRVRLIGTAGTATTLAAMDLAMTNYDPAVIDNHLLTYDRLQSLYHRMAGLPAQARLTLPGLYPGREDIILSGAAVVLEVMTMFGCRDLRVTDAGLLEGIILNRIAA
;
A
#
# COMPACT_ATOMS: atom_id res chain seq x y z
N ARG A 1 -5.76 26.51 0.25
CA ARG A 1 -7.00 25.94 -0.31
C ARG A 1 -6.74 25.64 -1.77
N SER A 2 -6.32 24.42 -2.09
CA SER A 2 -6.29 23.94 -3.47
C SER A 2 -7.71 23.57 -3.83
N VAL A 3 -8.29 24.28 -4.78
CA VAL A 3 -9.58 23.97 -5.39
C VAL A 3 -9.35 22.79 -6.33
N LEU A 4 -9.32 21.58 -5.78
CA LEU A 4 -9.54 20.38 -6.58
C LEU A 4 -11.05 20.33 -6.85
N SER A 5 -11.44 20.19 -8.11
CA SER A 5 -12.84 20.00 -8.46
C SER A 5 -13.37 18.72 -7.77
N GLU A 6 -14.68 18.68 -7.47
CA GLU A 6 -15.28 17.48 -6.86
C GLU A 6 -15.11 16.24 -7.76
N GLU A 7 -14.96 16.41 -9.07
CA GLU A 7 -14.68 15.33 -10.03
C GLU A 7 -13.27 14.74 -9.87
N ASP A 8 -12.25 15.57 -9.57
CA ASP A 8 -10.88 15.09 -9.32
C ASP A 8 -10.82 14.27 -8.03
N ASN A 9 -11.82 14.39 -7.17
CA ASN A 9 -11.91 13.67 -5.90
C ASN A 9 -12.42 12.23 -6.05
N ARG A 10 -12.89 11.82 -7.23
CA ARG A 10 -13.57 10.55 -7.46
C ARG A 10 -12.76 9.51 -8.22
N ALA A 11 -11.51 9.79 -8.55
CA ALA A 11 -10.67 8.89 -9.33
C ALA A 11 -9.36 8.55 -8.62
N GLY A 12 -8.88 7.34 -8.80
CA GLY A 12 -7.64 6.90 -8.17
C GLY A 12 -7.21 5.49 -8.52
N LEU A 13 -6.14 5.08 -7.88
CA LEU A 13 -5.62 3.74 -7.86
C LEU A 13 -5.71 3.21 -6.42
N LEU A 14 -6.38 2.09 -6.24
CA LEU A 14 -6.43 1.40 -4.96
C LEU A 14 -5.41 0.29 -4.97
N VAL A 15 -4.66 0.16 -3.88
CA VAL A 15 -3.70 -0.91 -3.61
C VAL A 15 -4.11 -1.67 -2.36
N ASP A 16 -4.22 -2.99 -2.49
CA ASP A 16 -4.44 -3.93 -1.40
C ASP A 16 -3.31 -4.95 -1.41
N VAL A 17 -2.43 -4.90 -0.42
CA VAL A 17 -1.30 -5.82 -0.29
C VAL A 17 -1.66 -6.89 0.74
N GLY A 18 -2.05 -8.06 0.23
CA GLY A 18 -2.34 -9.24 1.01
C GLY A 18 -1.10 -10.11 1.26
N GLY A 19 -1.32 -11.26 1.92
CA GLY A 19 -0.25 -12.24 2.15
C GLY A 19 0.23 -12.94 0.88
N GLY A 20 -0.68 -13.27 -0.05
CA GLY A 20 -0.39 -14.02 -1.29
C GLY A 20 -0.38 -13.17 -2.56
N SER A 21 -1.07 -12.07 -2.58
CA SER A 21 -1.24 -11.21 -3.77
C SER A 21 -1.32 -9.74 -3.41
N THR A 22 -1.17 -8.91 -4.44
CA THR A 22 -1.46 -7.48 -4.39
C THR A 22 -2.50 -7.18 -5.46
N GLU A 23 -3.59 -6.57 -5.06
CA GLU A 23 -4.64 -6.08 -5.94
C GLU A 23 -4.40 -4.60 -6.25
N LEU A 24 -4.42 -4.27 -7.56
CA LEU A 24 -4.35 -2.90 -8.06
C LEU A 24 -5.64 -2.59 -8.81
N ILE A 25 -6.38 -1.57 -8.39
CA ILE A 25 -7.68 -1.24 -8.98
C ILE A 25 -7.71 0.23 -9.35
N ALA A 26 -7.70 0.52 -10.65
CA ALA A 26 -7.98 1.85 -11.16
C ALA A 26 -9.50 2.07 -11.19
N PHE A 27 -9.95 3.20 -10.65
CA PHE A 27 -11.37 3.52 -10.56
C PHE A 27 -11.65 5.00 -10.86
N HIS A 28 -12.88 5.27 -11.29
CA HIS A 28 -13.42 6.62 -11.43
C HIS A 28 -14.87 6.64 -10.97
N SER A 29 -15.15 7.40 -9.93
CA SER A 29 -16.44 7.40 -9.22
C SER A 29 -16.82 6.00 -8.72
N ASP A 30 -17.91 5.44 -9.16
CA ASP A 30 -18.41 4.11 -8.84
C ASP A 30 -17.99 3.02 -9.84
N LYS A 31 -17.17 3.39 -10.85
CA LYS A 31 -16.73 2.48 -11.92
C LYS A 31 -15.31 1.99 -11.71
N VAL A 32 -15.16 0.69 -11.71
CA VAL A 32 -13.84 0.05 -11.85
C VAL A 32 -13.45 0.12 -13.33
N LEU A 33 -12.30 0.76 -13.60
CA LEU A 33 -11.75 0.91 -14.95
C LEU A 33 -10.83 -0.27 -15.30
N CYS A 34 -10.01 -0.71 -14.34
CA CYS A 34 -9.10 -1.83 -14.48
C CYS A 34 -8.90 -2.48 -13.10
N LYS A 35 -8.80 -3.81 -13.07
CA LYS A 35 -8.47 -4.57 -11.85
C LYS A 35 -7.43 -5.62 -12.20
N LEU A 36 -6.31 -5.57 -11.51
CA LEU A 36 -5.22 -6.55 -11.61
C LEU A 36 -4.98 -7.20 -10.26
N SER A 37 -4.61 -8.48 -10.29
CA SER A 37 -4.10 -9.21 -9.13
C SER A 37 -2.73 -9.77 -9.48
N LEU A 38 -1.72 -9.32 -8.75
CA LEU A 38 -0.32 -9.70 -8.95
C LEU A 38 0.10 -10.66 -7.84
N ARG A 39 0.92 -11.65 -8.17
CA ARG A 39 1.52 -12.56 -7.17
C ARG A 39 2.66 -11.87 -6.41
N LEU A 40 2.33 -10.75 -5.78
CA LEU A 40 3.21 -9.90 -4.97
C LEU A 40 2.66 -9.83 -3.55
N GLY A 41 2.45 -10.98 -2.91
CA GLY A 41 1.99 -11.02 -1.52
C GLY A 41 3.13 -10.87 -0.53
N ALA A 42 2.86 -10.21 0.59
CA ALA A 42 3.86 -9.90 1.61
C ALA A 42 4.54 -11.16 2.20
N VAL A 43 3.79 -12.25 2.39
CA VAL A 43 4.32 -13.53 2.88
C VAL A 43 5.25 -14.17 1.84
N GLY A 44 4.77 -14.30 0.59
CA GLY A 44 5.55 -14.93 -0.46
C GLY A 44 6.85 -14.17 -0.81
N LEU A 45 6.83 -12.84 -0.71
CA LEU A 45 8.01 -12.00 -0.89
C LEU A 45 9.01 -12.19 0.26
N TRP A 46 8.53 -12.21 1.49
CA TRP A 46 9.38 -12.47 2.66
C TRP A 46 10.06 -13.84 2.55
N GLU A 47 9.30 -14.90 2.37
CA GLU A 47 9.81 -16.27 2.28
C GLU A 47 10.80 -16.48 1.13
N ARG A 48 10.59 -15.79 0.00
CA ARG A 48 11.43 -15.94 -1.19
C ARG A 48 12.75 -15.20 -1.10
N PHE A 49 12.77 -14.01 -0.52
CA PHE A 49 13.93 -13.11 -0.61
C PHE A 49 14.67 -12.90 0.70
N ILE A 50 14.01 -13.10 1.84
CA ILE A 50 14.61 -12.80 3.15
C ILE A 50 15.06 -14.09 3.81
N VAL A 51 16.37 -14.29 3.83
CA VAL A 51 17.03 -15.48 4.41
C VAL A 51 17.62 -15.14 5.77
N THR A 52 18.03 -13.88 5.97
CA THR A 52 18.59 -13.39 7.24
C THR A 52 17.67 -12.36 7.88
N ASP A 53 17.65 -12.31 9.20
CA ASP A 53 16.89 -11.31 9.94
C ASP A 53 17.80 -10.61 10.96
N PRO A 54 18.08 -9.31 10.79
CA PRO A 54 17.53 -8.42 9.76
C PRO A 54 18.01 -8.75 8.34
N PRO A 55 17.21 -8.35 7.31
CA PRO A 55 17.56 -8.60 5.92
C PRO A 55 18.78 -7.81 5.49
N THR A 56 19.63 -8.43 4.67
CA THR A 56 20.77 -7.72 4.09
C THR A 56 20.33 -6.73 3.01
N PRO A 57 21.13 -5.68 2.70
CA PRO A 57 20.83 -4.78 1.59
C PRO A 57 20.61 -5.49 0.24
N GLY A 58 21.40 -6.53 -0.06
CA GLY A 58 21.24 -7.31 -1.29
C GLY A 58 19.93 -8.10 -1.36
N GLN A 59 19.43 -8.59 -0.23
CA GLN A 59 18.12 -9.25 -0.17
C GLN A 59 16.98 -8.26 -0.40
N GLN A 60 17.09 -7.06 0.18
CA GLN A 60 16.12 -5.98 -0.01
C GLN A 60 16.09 -5.52 -1.48
N GLU A 61 17.27 -5.34 -2.10
CA GLU A 61 17.40 -4.94 -3.49
C GLU A 61 16.82 -5.99 -4.45
N ALA A 62 17.12 -7.27 -4.23
CA ALA A 62 16.58 -8.38 -5.03
C ALA A 62 15.05 -8.45 -4.93
N MET A 63 14.48 -8.23 -3.75
CA MET A 63 13.04 -8.16 -3.53
C MET A 63 12.43 -6.96 -4.27
N SER A 64 13.03 -5.77 -4.13
CA SER A 64 12.58 -4.53 -4.79
C SER A 64 12.60 -4.70 -6.31
N GLN A 65 13.69 -5.22 -6.89
CA GLN A 65 13.77 -5.47 -8.33
C GLN A 65 12.69 -6.43 -8.82
N TYR A 66 12.43 -7.52 -8.08
CA TYR A 66 11.37 -8.45 -8.44
C TYR A 66 9.98 -7.80 -8.42
N ILE A 67 9.71 -6.93 -7.44
CA ILE A 67 8.46 -6.17 -7.36
C ILE A 67 8.35 -5.21 -8.56
N GLN A 68 9.41 -4.46 -8.88
CA GLN A 68 9.46 -3.54 -10.00
C GLN A 68 9.20 -4.24 -11.34
N ASP A 69 9.82 -5.40 -11.57
CA ASP A 69 9.64 -6.19 -12.80
C ASP A 69 8.17 -6.63 -12.95
N ALA A 70 7.56 -7.14 -11.88
CA ALA A 70 6.17 -7.56 -11.89
C ALA A 70 5.20 -6.39 -12.10
N LEU A 71 5.46 -5.24 -11.47
CA LEU A 71 4.66 -4.03 -11.65
C LEU A 71 4.82 -3.47 -13.07
N THR A 72 6.03 -3.50 -13.64
CA THR A 72 6.30 -3.05 -15.01
C THR A 72 5.50 -3.87 -16.02
N GLY A 73 5.41 -5.20 -15.83
CA GLY A 73 4.58 -6.06 -16.66
C GLY A 73 3.09 -5.71 -16.62
N ALA A 74 2.61 -5.23 -15.48
CA ALA A 74 1.21 -4.85 -15.28
C ALA A 74 0.90 -3.39 -15.67
N LYS A 75 1.94 -2.56 -15.81
CA LYS A 75 1.81 -1.10 -15.95
C LYS A 75 1.01 -0.69 -17.17
N SER A 76 1.16 -1.36 -18.30
CA SER A 76 0.50 -0.98 -19.55
C SER A 76 -1.03 -1.01 -19.42
N GLU A 77 -1.58 -2.03 -18.77
CA GLU A 77 -3.02 -2.17 -18.57
C GLU A 77 -3.58 -1.10 -17.63
N LEU A 78 -2.83 -0.76 -16.58
CA LEU A 78 -3.19 0.29 -15.64
C LEU A 78 -3.03 1.69 -16.23
N ASP A 79 -1.99 1.94 -17.04
CA ASP A 79 -1.74 3.24 -17.67
C ASP A 79 -2.90 3.64 -18.58
N ASP A 80 -3.47 2.71 -19.36
CA ASP A 80 -4.60 3.00 -20.23
C ASP A 80 -5.83 3.42 -19.42
N ALA A 81 -6.10 2.74 -18.30
CA ALA A 81 -7.16 3.11 -17.39
C ALA A 81 -6.90 4.46 -16.69
N ILE A 82 -5.66 4.67 -16.21
CA ILE A 82 -5.25 5.88 -15.49
C ILE A 82 -5.25 7.12 -16.41
N ARG A 83 -4.87 6.99 -17.69
CA ARG A 83 -4.93 8.09 -18.67
C ARG A 83 -6.34 8.65 -18.85
N THR A 84 -7.38 7.88 -18.56
CA THR A 84 -8.75 8.38 -18.57
C THR A 84 -9.07 9.28 -17.39
N ILE A 85 -8.24 9.21 -16.33
CA ILE A 85 -8.37 10.02 -15.12
C ILE A 85 -7.76 11.40 -15.39
N LYS A 86 -8.58 12.44 -15.40
CA LYS A 86 -8.09 13.82 -15.49
C LYS A 86 -7.52 14.24 -14.13
N GLY A 87 -6.26 14.65 -14.12
CA GLY A 87 -5.60 15.14 -12.91
C GLY A 87 -4.58 14.16 -12.31
N ARG A 88 -4.19 14.41 -11.06
CA ARG A 88 -3.21 13.59 -10.34
C ARG A 88 -3.86 12.30 -9.84
N VAL A 89 -3.25 11.16 -10.13
CA VAL A 89 -3.67 9.87 -9.57
C VAL A 89 -3.51 9.90 -8.05
N ARG A 90 -4.59 9.57 -7.34
CA ARG A 90 -4.57 9.38 -5.89
C ARG A 90 -4.38 7.91 -5.59
N LEU A 91 -3.44 7.60 -4.73
CA LEU A 91 -3.24 6.25 -4.25
C LEU A 91 -4.02 6.05 -2.96
N ILE A 92 -4.82 5.00 -2.91
CA ILE A 92 -5.58 4.59 -1.73
C ILE A 92 -5.09 3.22 -1.32
N GLY A 93 -4.66 3.08 -0.07
CA GLY A 93 -4.26 1.81 0.54
C GLY A 93 -5.35 1.28 1.44
N THR A 94 -5.64 -0.01 1.34
CA THR A 94 -6.61 -0.69 2.19
C THR A 94 -6.04 -1.99 2.76
N ALA A 95 -6.82 -2.62 3.61
CA ALA A 95 -6.51 -3.87 4.28
C ALA A 95 -5.27 -3.82 5.19
N GLY A 96 -4.84 -4.99 5.64
CA GLY A 96 -3.96 -5.09 6.80
C GLY A 96 -2.57 -4.48 6.64
N THR A 97 -1.98 -4.45 5.44
CA THR A 97 -0.68 -3.80 5.22
C THR A 97 -0.80 -2.30 5.36
N ALA A 98 -1.72 -1.68 4.64
CA ALA A 98 -1.90 -0.23 4.66
C ALA A 98 -2.28 0.29 6.04
N THR A 99 -3.24 -0.37 6.72
CA THR A 99 -3.69 0.04 8.05
C THR A 99 -2.59 -0.14 9.12
N THR A 100 -1.77 -1.19 9.02
CA THR A 100 -0.61 -1.36 9.91
C THR A 100 0.43 -0.27 9.70
N LEU A 101 0.75 0.07 8.45
CA LEU A 101 1.70 1.16 8.14
C LEU A 101 1.20 2.51 8.65
N ALA A 102 -0.11 2.78 8.53
CA ALA A 102 -0.73 3.98 9.10
C ALA A 102 -0.65 4.00 10.63
N ALA A 103 -0.96 2.88 11.28
CA ALA A 103 -0.86 2.75 12.74
C ALA A 103 0.58 2.99 13.23
N MET A 104 1.58 2.48 12.51
CA MET A 104 3.00 2.69 12.82
C MET A 104 3.41 4.14 12.61
N ASP A 105 2.96 4.79 11.54
CA ASP A 105 3.23 6.19 11.25
C ASP A 105 2.63 7.13 12.30
N LEU A 106 1.45 6.78 12.81
CA LEU A 106 0.77 7.45 13.91
C LEU A 106 1.31 7.09 15.30
N ALA A 107 2.26 6.14 15.38
CA ALA A 107 2.80 5.58 16.63
C ALA A 107 1.69 5.12 17.60
N MET A 108 0.66 4.45 17.09
CA MET A 108 -0.52 4.07 17.86
C MET A 108 -0.18 3.00 18.90
N THR A 109 -0.69 3.15 20.11
CA THR A 109 -0.62 2.12 21.17
C THR A 109 -1.84 1.21 21.14
N ASN A 110 -2.99 1.74 20.74
CA ASN A 110 -4.23 1.00 20.56
C ASN A 110 -4.77 1.25 19.15
N TYR A 111 -5.23 0.20 18.50
CA TYR A 111 -5.81 0.32 17.17
C TYR A 111 -7.14 1.07 17.23
N ASP A 112 -7.28 2.11 16.43
CA ASP A 112 -8.51 2.87 16.27
C ASP A 112 -8.77 3.10 14.77
N PRO A 113 -9.74 2.38 14.18
CA PRO A 113 -10.09 2.52 12.77
C PRO A 113 -10.44 3.96 12.37
N ALA A 114 -11.09 4.71 13.25
CA ALA A 114 -11.52 6.09 12.97
C ALA A 114 -10.34 7.06 12.84
N VAL A 115 -9.23 6.77 13.51
CA VAL A 115 -7.98 7.56 13.40
C VAL A 115 -7.17 7.17 12.16
N ILE A 116 -7.24 5.88 11.77
CA ILE A 116 -6.56 5.35 10.59
C ILE A 116 -7.25 5.79 9.31
N ASP A 117 -8.58 5.82 9.31
CA ASP A 117 -9.35 6.15 8.11
C ASP A 117 -9.05 7.57 7.65
N ASN A 118 -8.77 7.70 6.35
CA ASN A 118 -8.31 8.94 5.70
C ASN A 118 -6.91 9.45 6.13
N HIS A 119 -6.12 8.67 6.89
CA HIS A 119 -4.74 9.03 7.18
C HIS A 119 -3.92 9.16 5.89
N LEU A 120 -3.09 10.21 5.80
CA LEU A 120 -2.17 10.43 4.68
C LEU A 120 -0.75 10.06 5.08
N LEU A 121 -0.31 8.90 4.58
CA LEU A 121 1.06 8.43 4.74
C LEU A 121 1.89 8.91 3.55
N THR A 122 2.84 9.83 3.78
CA THR A 122 3.71 10.33 2.71
C THR A 122 4.78 9.30 2.34
N TYR A 123 5.29 9.37 1.09
CA TYR A 123 6.38 8.52 0.61
C TYR A 123 7.60 8.59 1.55
N ASP A 124 8.03 9.79 1.93
CA ASP A 124 9.21 9.98 2.79
C ASP A 124 9.04 9.36 4.18
N ARG A 125 7.84 9.44 4.74
CA ARG A 125 7.51 8.82 6.04
C ARG A 125 7.48 7.30 5.93
N LEU A 126 6.88 6.77 4.87
CA LEU A 126 6.86 5.33 4.61
C LEU A 126 8.28 4.80 4.37
N GLN A 127 9.09 5.51 3.60
CA GLN A 127 10.49 5.14 3.35
C GLN A 127 11.30 5.14 4.66
N SER A 128 11.09 6.13 5.52
CA SER A 128 11.73 6.19 6.84
C SER A 128 11.32 5.02 7.73
N LEU A 129 10.03 4.65 7.74
CA LEU A 129 9.53 3.46 8.43
C LEU A 129 10.15 2.18 7.87
N TYR A 130 10.22 2.04 6.55
CA TYR A 130 10.83 0.91 5.89
C TYR A 130 12.29 0.72 6.32
N HIS A 131 13.10 1.77 6.25
CA HIS A 131 14.51 1.71 6.65
C HIS A 131 14.68 1.37 8.14
N ARG A 132 13.82 1.93 8.99
CA ARG A 132 13.82 1.60 10.41
C ARG A 132 13.50 0.13 10.66
N MET A 133 12.50 -0.42 9.99
CA MET A 133 12.12 -1.84 10.08
C MET A 133 13.22 -2.75 9.53
N ALA A 134 13.81 -2.38 8.40
CA ALA A 134 14.85 -3.16 7.74
C ALA A 134 16.14 -3.29 8.58
N GLY A 135 16.43 -2.30 9.42
CA GLY A 135 17.56 -2.34 10.35
C GLY A 135 17.34 -3.17 11.62
N LEU A 136 16.14 -3.72 11.83
CA LEU A 136 15.79 -4.45 13.04
C LEU A 136 15.41 -5.91 12.71
N PRO A 137 15.81 -6.88 13.56
CA PRO A 137 15.23 -8.21 13.47
C PRO A 137 13.73 -8.20 13.84
N ALA A 138 12.97 -9.19 13.35
CA ALA A 138 11.52 -9.26 13.53
C ALA A 138 11.09 -9.08 14.99
N GLN A 139 11.76 -9.78 15.90
CA GLN A 139 11.46 -9.66 17.34
C GLN A 139 11.63 -8.23 17.88
N ALA A 140 12.63 -7.49 17.39
CA ALA A 140 12.83 -6.10 17.79
C ALA A 140 11.82 -5.15 17.10
N ARG A 141 11.33 -5.49 15.91
CA ARG A 141 10.28 -4.72 15.24
C ARG A 141 9.01 -4.62 16.07
N LEU A 142 8.68 -5.63 16.88
CA LEU A 142 7.54 -5.61 17.82
C LEU A 142 7.59 -4.48 18.85
N THR A 143 8.76 -3.87 19.06
CA THR A 143 8.87 -2.68 19.92
C THR A 143 8.45 -1.39 19.22
N LEU A 144 8.24 -1.42 17.91
CA LEU A 144 7.78 -0.25 17.16
C LEU A 144 6.29 -0.01 17.43
N PRO A 145 5.92 1.21 17.87
CA PRO A 145 4.51 1.53 18.08
C PRO A 145 3.69 1.32 16.80
N GLY A 146 2.48 0.82 16.96
CA GLY A 146 1.56 0.57 15.84
C GLY A 146 1.78 -0.75 15.11
N LEU A 147 2.86 -1.48 15.40
CA LEU A 147 3.04 -2.83 14.87
C LEU A 147 2.46 -3.87 15.84
N TYR A 148 1.49 -4.63 15.36
CA TYR A 148 0.84 -5.68 16.14
C TYR A 148 1.49 -7.04 15.88
N PRO A 149 1.54 -7.94 16.90
CA PRO A 149 2.10 -9.27 16.76
C PRO A 149 1.51 -10.06 15.59
N GLY A 150 2.36 -10.85 14.93
CA GLY A 150 2.02 -11.67 13.77
C GLY A 150 2.16 -10.94 12.43
N ARG A 151 2.74 -9.73 12.42
CA ARG A 151 3.07 -8.97 11.21
C ARG A 151 4.54 -8.54 11.14
N GLU A 152 5.32 -8.83 12.16
CA GLU A 152 6.69 -8.34 12.35
C GLU A 152 7.66 -8.75 11.25
N ASP A 153 7.40 -9.86 10.59
CA ASP A 153 8.17 -10.35 9.43
C ASP A 153 7.64 -9.74 8.13
N ILE A 154 6.36 -9.93 7.83
CA ILE A 154 5.76 -9.63 6.54
C ILE A 154 5.52 -8.14 6.28
N ILE A 155 5.47 -7.28 7.32
CA ILE A 155 5.19 -5.84 7.14
C ILE A 155 6.28 -5.15 6.32
N LEU A 156 7.52 -5.62 6.40
CA LEU A 156 8.62 -5.06 5.63
C LEU A 156 8.42 -5.28 4.12
N SER A 157 8.09 -6.51 3.72
CA SER A 157 7.81 -6.83 2.31
C SER A 157 6.54 -6.13 1.81
N GLY A 158 5.51 -6.02 2.65
CA GLY A 158 4.32 -5.24 2.33
C GLY A 158 4.62 -3.75 2.11
N ALA A 159 5.45 -3.16 2.95
CA ALA A 159 5.92 -1.77 2.79
C ALA A 159 6.73 -1.58 1.50
N ALA A 160 7.59 -2.55 1.13
CA ALA A 160 8.33 -2.52 -0.13
C ALA A 160 7.39 -2.46 -1.33
N VAL A 161 6.34 -3.30 -1.37
CA VAL A 161 5.34 -3.26 -2.45
C VAL A 161 4.69 -1.89 -2.55
N VAL A 162 4.26 -1.30 -1.43
CA VAL A 162 3.62 0.03 -1.43
C VAL A 162 4.57 1.11 -1.94
N LEU A 163 5.85 1.09 -1.51
CA LEU A 163 6.87 2.05 -1.97
C LEU A 163 7.09 1.95 -3.48
N GLU A 164 7.18 0.73 -4.03
CA GLU A 164 7.37 0.54 -5.47
C GLU A 164 6.14 0.96 -6.27
N VAL A 165 4.92 0.72 -5.77
CA VAL A 165 3.69 1.24 -6.38
C VAL A 165 3.68 2.76 -6.36
N MET A 166 4.02 3.40 -5.24
CA MET A 166 4.11 4.87 -5.14
C MET A 166 5.11 5.45 -6.13
N THR A 167 6.28 4.82 -6.25
CA THR A 167 7.34 5.22 -7.18
C THR A 167 6.88 5.09 -8.63
N MET A 168 6.31 3.94 -9.01
CA MET A 168 5.91 3.65 -10.39
C MET A 168 4.82 4.58 -10.90
N PHE A 169 3.86 4.94 -10.06
CA PHE A 169 2.74 5.82 -10.41
C PHE A 169 2.95 7.29 -10.02
N GLY A 170 4.13 7.65 -9.51
CA GLY A 170 4.47 9.02 -9.13
C GLY A 170 3.61 9.58 -8.00
N CYS A 171 3.11 8.69 -7.11
CA CYS A 171 2.29 9.06 -5.97
C CYS A 171 3.16 9.49 -4.79
N ARG A 172 2.93 10.69 -4.26
CA ARG A 172 3.66 11.19 -3.09
C ARG A 172 3.02 10.81 -1.76
N ASP A 173 1.74 10.47 -1.81
CA ASP A 173 0.93 10.18 -0.63
C ASP A 173 0.11 8.93 -0.87
N LEU A 174 0.00 8.10 0.16
CA LEU A 174 -0.96 7.00 0.29
C LEU A 174 -2.07 7.45 1.24
N ARG A 175 -3.30 7.53 0.76
CA ARG A 175 -4.46 7.69 1.63
C ARG A 175 -4.87 6.31 2.12
N VAL A 176 -4.88 6.12 3.43
CA VAL A 176 -5.26 4.84 4.02
C VAL A 176 -6.74 4.83 4.34
N THR A 177 -7.41 3.71 4.08
CA THR A 177 -8.79 3.47 4.52
C THR A 177 -8.87 2.10 5.20
N ASP A 178 -9.60 2.06 6.30
CA ASP A 178 -9.92 0.82 7.01
C ASP A 178 -11.17 0.12 6.42
N ALA A 179 -11.94 0.83 5.62
CA ALA A 179 -13.05 0.24 4.88
C ALA A 179 -12.53 -0.82 3.90
N GLY A 180 -12.97 -2.07 4.09
CA GLY A 180 -12.62 -3.17 3.18
C GLY A 180 -13.09 -2.86 1.75
N LEU A 181 -12.36 -3.42 0.77
CA LEU A 181 -12.62 -3.24 -0.67
C LEU A 181 -14.09 -3.51 -1.04
N LEU A 182 -14.71 -4.49 -0.38
CA LEU A 182 -16.11 -4.86 -0.59
C LEU A 182 -17.09 -3.88 0.05
N GLU A 183 -16.74 -3.31 1.20
CA GLU A 183 -17.60 -2.35 1.91
C GLU A 183 -17.68 -1.01 1.17
N GLY A 184 -16.57 -0.52 0.62
CA GLY A 184 -16.54 0.72 -0.15
C GLY A 184 -17.37 0.65 -1.43
N ILE A 185 -17.40 -0.50 -2.11
CA ILE A 185 -18.20 -0.72 -3.32
C ILE A 185 -19.69 -0.92 -2.95
N ILE A 186 -19.98 -1.57 -1.82
CA ILE A 186 -21.35 -1.85 -1.38
C ILE A 186 -22.02 -0.59 -0.82
N LEU A 187 -21.31 0.20 -0.02
CA LEU A 187 -21.86 1.45 0.54
C LEU A 187 -22.21 2.48 -0.52
N ASN A 188 -21.47 2.54 -1.64
CA ASN A 188 -21.84 3.39 -2.78
C ASN A 188 -23.08 2.88 -3.56
N ARG A 189 -23.44 1.60 -3.45
CA ARG A 189 -24.66 1.06 -4.07
C ARG A 189 -25.94 1.26 -3.24
N ILE A 190 -25.78 1.49 -1.92
CA ILE A 190 -26.92 1.70 -1.01
C ILE A 190 -27.25 3.19 -0.89
N ALA A 191 -26.31 4.08 -1.22
CA ALA A 191 -26.48 5.54 -1.17
C ALA A 191 -26.93 6.17 -2.52
N ALA A 192 -27.17 5.36 -3.55
CA ALA A 192 -27.73 5.75 -4.83
C ALA A 192 -29.15 5.21 -4.97
#